data_b9a1d7bc3a46ccaaf926a77aea643b18
#
_entry.id   b9a1d7bc3a46ccaaf926a77aea643b18
#
_cell.length_a   1.000
_cell.length_b   1.000
_cell.length_c   1.000
_cell.angle_alpha   90.00
_cell.angle_beta   90.00
_cell.angle_gamma   90.00
#
_symmetry.space_group_name_H-M   'P 1'
#
loop_
_entity.id
_entity.type
_entity.pdbx_description
1 polymer ?
#
loop_
_entity_poly.entity_id
_entity_poly.type
_entity_poly.pdbx_seq_one_letter_code
_entity_poly.pdbx_strand_id
1 'polypeptide(L)'
;LYIYQMTRYYSNIVGKYVAQVTSAIKKLSGLEIKLICPSHGLIWRKDIAKVVSLYSTWAQLLPEEEGVVIVYGSMYGNTAKMAEIIGRELNAQGIKEVKIYDASKTDHSFIVAEIWKYKGLVIGSCAHNNSVYPKVQPLLHKLENYGLKNRYLGIFGTMMWSGGGVRGIEAFANGLKGIEVIAEPVEVKGTPKVEDVARLENIARELAAKLIAERN
;
A
#
# COMPACT_ATOMS: atom_id res chain seq x y z
N LEU A 1 0.54 7.69 -18.21
CA LEU A 1 1.45 6.56 -18.43
C LEU A 1 2.85 6.84 -17.86
N TYR A 2 3.52 7.93 -18.25
CA TYR A 2 4.92 8.20 -17.91
C TYR A 2 5.17 8.50 -16.42
N ILE A 3 4.32 9.29 -15.79
CA ILE A 3 4.39 9.53 -14.34
C ILE A 3 4.25 8.19 -13.57
N TYR A 4 3.31 7.35 -13.96
CA TYR A 4 3.14 6.03 -13.34
C TYR A 4 4.41 5.16 -13.43
N GLN A 5 5.08 5.13 -14.58
CA GLN A 5 6.35 4.39 -14.72
C GLN A 5 7.47 5.03 -13.89
N MET A 6 7.46 6.34 -13.72
CA MET A 6 8.39 7.04 -12.85
C MET A 6 8.13 6.69 -11.37
N THR A 7 6.86 6.68 -10.91
CA THR A 7 6.47 6.22 -9.57
C THR A 7 6.91 4.77 -9.35
N ARG A 8 6.67 3.90 -10.33
CA ARG A 8 7.06 2.49 -10.26
C ARG A 8 8.57 2.32 -10.17
N TYR A 9 9.34 3.05 -10.97
CA TYR A 9 10.81 3.03 -10.88
C TYR A 9 11.28 3.54 -9.51
N TYR A 10 10.79 4.72 -9.10
CA TYR A 10 11.16 5.31 -7.83
C TYR A 10 10.88 4.36 -6.66
N SER A 11 9.65 3.91 -6.51
CA SER A 11 9.22 3.08 -5.38
C SER A 11 9.97 1.75 -5.26
N ASN A 12 10.39 1.18 -6.39
CA ASN A 12 11.05 -0.13 -6.40
C ASN A 12 12.57 -0.07 -6.33
N ILE A 13 13.20 1.00 -6.83
CA ILE A 13 14.66 1.13 -6.95
C ILE A 13 15.21 2.20 -6.00
N VAL A 14 14.53 3.34 -5.92
CA VAL A 14 15.01 4.52 -5.18
C VAL A 14 14.41 4.59 -3.77
N GLY A 15 13.26 3.96 -3.54
CA GLY A 15 12.44 4.10 -2.33
C GLY A 15 13.16 3.88 -0.99
N LYS A 16 14.24 3.11 -0.97
CA LYS A 16 15.09 2.95 0.22
C LYS A 16 16.02 4.16 0.49
N TYR A 17 16.30 4.96 -0.54
CA TYR A 17 17.33 6.02 -0.49
C TYR A 17 16.74 7.41 -0.29
N VAL A 18 15.71 7.53 0.53
CA VAL A 18 14.96 8.78 0.76
C VAL A 18 15.85 9.93 1.26
N ALA A 19 16.82 9.65 2.13
CA ALA A 19 17.75 10.66 2.65
C ALA A 19 18.66 11.24 1.54
N GLN A 20 19.14 10.37 0.64
CA GLN A 20 19.97 10.77 -0.49
C GLN A 20 19.17 11.62 -1.48
N VAL A 21 17.92 11.22 -1.78
CA VAL A 21 17.02 12.01 -2.64
C VAL A 21 16.74 13.38 -2.03
N THR A 22 16.39 13.44 -0.74
CA THR A 22 16.17 14.70 -0.02
C THR A 22 17.39 15.61 -0.10
N SER A 23 18.58 15.07 0.13
CA SER A 23 19.84 15.82 0.02
C SER A 23 20.09 16.34 -1.40
N ALA A 24 19.83 15.51 -2.41
CA ALA A 24 19.97 15.91 -3.80
C ALA A 24 19.00 17.06 -4.18
N ILE A 25 17.73 16.94 -3.80
CA ILE A 25 16.72 17.99 -4.05
C ILE A 25 17.14 19.29 -3.38
N LYS A 26 17.61 19.23 -2.13
CA LYS A 26 18.09 20.42 -1.41
C LYS A 26 19.26 21.09 -2.13
N LYS A 27 20.21 20.36 -2.69
CA LYS A 27 21.32 20.91 -3.48
C LYS A 27 20.86 21.58 -4.77
N LEU A 28 19.74 21.14 -5.34
CA LEU A 28 19.20 21.65 -6.60
C LEU A 28 18.23 22.81 -6.37
N SER A 29 17.79 23.11 -5.14
CA SER A 29 16.74 24.11 -4.80
C SER A 29 17.14 25.53 -5.12
N GLY A 30 18.13 25.95 -5.65
CA GLY A 30 18.48 27.30 -6.12
C GLY A 30 18.66 27.39 -7.62
N LEU A 31 18.48 26.27 -8.34
CA LEU A 31 18.75 26.21 -9.78
C LEU A 31 17.47 26.29 -10.58
N GLU A 32 17.50 27.07 -11.67
CA GLU A 32 16.46 27.03 -12.70
C GLU A 32 16.64 25.76 -13.56
N ILE A 33 15.84 24.73 -13.29
CA ILE A 33 15.90 23.47 -14.02
C ILE A 33 15.01 23.55 -15.25
N LYS A 34 15.61 23.58 -16.44
CA LYS A 34 14.89 23.64 -17.75
C LYS A 34 14.65 22.26 -18.36
N LEU A 35 15.43 21.25 -17.95
CA LEU A 35 15.42 19.93 -18.53
C LEU A 35 15.86 18.91 -17.49
N ILE A 36 15.19 17.74 -17.43
CA ILE A 36 15.62 16.60 -16.63
C ILE A 36 15.93 15.44 -17.59
N CYS A 37 17.17 14.99 -17.60
CA CYS A 37 17.66 13.85 -18.39
C CYS A 37 18.02 12.71 -17.43
N PRO A 38 17.07 11.83 -17.06
CA PRO A 38 17.37 10.74 -16.15
C PRO A 38 18.15 9.64 -16.87
N SER A 39 18.96 8.89 -16.13
CA SER A 39 19.63 7.68 -16.64
C SER A 39 18.63 6.60 -17.05
N HIS A 40 17.46 6.59 -16.42
CA HIS A 40 16.37 5.66 -16.70
C HIS A 40 15.07 6.42 -16.84
N GLY A 41 14.34 6.21 -17.94
CA GLY A 41 13.07 6.85 -18.22
C GLY A 41 13.16 7.95 -19.29
N LEU A 42 12.14 8.79 -19.33
CA LEU A 42 12.01 9.83 -20.36
C LEU A 42 12.70 11.13 -19.97
N ILE A 43 13.15 11.87 -20.98
CA ILE A 43 13.60 13.24 -20.82
C ILE A 43 12.39 14.14 -20.58
N TRP A 44 12.39 14.88 -19.48
CA TRP A 44 11.33 15.82 -19.12
C TRP A 44 11.69 17.22 -19.60
N ARG A 45 10.90 17.74 -20.55
CA ARG A 45 11.01 19.09 -21.12
C ARG A 45 9.89 20.01 -20.63
N LYS A 46 8.85 19.41 -20.05
CA LYS A 46 7.67 20.08 -19.46
C LYS A 46 7.39 19.48 -18.11
N ASP A 47 6.56 20.11 -17.32
CA ASP A 47 6.13 19.64 -16.00
C ASP A 47 7.28 19.38 -15.00
N ILE A 48 8.41 20.09 -15.17
CA ILE A 48 9.62 19.95 -14.33
C ILE A 48 9.27 20.11 -12.86
N ALA A 49 8.51 21.16 -12.51
CA ALA A 49 8.08 21.42 -11.15
C ALA A 49 7.28 20.26 -10.54
N LYS A 50 6.39 19.64 -11.34
CA LYS A 50 5.60 18.48 -10.94
C LYS A 50 6.49 17.27 -10.66
N VAL A 51 7.46 16.99 -11.52
CA VAL A 51 8.42 15.89 -11.31
C VAL A 51 9.21 16.09 -10.03
N VAL A 52 9.76 17.28 -9.79
CA VAL A 52 10.51 17.62 -8.58
C VAL A 52 9.62 17.52 -7.34
N SER A 53 8.38 17.99 -7.41
CA SER A 53 7.41 17.89 -6.31
C SER A 53 7.10 16.44 -5.96
N LEU A 54 6.86 15.56 -6.94
CA LEU A 54 6.62 14.14 -6.71
C LEU A 54 7.83 13.47 -6.03
N TYR A 55 9.04 13.73 -6.50
CA TYR A 55 10.24 13.22 -5.84
C TYR A 55 10.39 13.71 -4.40
N SER A 56 10.01 14.96 -4.11
CA SER A 56 10.00 15.51 -2.75
C SER A 56 8.97 14.82 -1.86
N THR A 57 7.78 14.53 -2.38
CA THR A 57 6.72 13.80 -1.68
C THR A 57 7.19 12.36 -1.36
N TRP A 58 7.70 11.67 -2.35
CA TRP A 58 8.18 10.30 -2.18
C TRP A 58 9.39 10.17 -1.25
N ALA A 59 10.29 11.16 -1.25
CA ALA A 59 11.44 11.21 -0.36
C ALA A 59 11.05 11.43 1.12
N GLN A 60 9.83 11.82 1.39
CA GLN A 60 9.25 11.90 2.73
C GLN A 60 8.37 10.69 3.06
N LEU A 61 8.24 9.73 2.14
CA LEU A 61 7.32 8.59 2.22
C LEU A 61 5.85 9.02 2.39
N LEU A 62 5.53 10.21 1.89
CA LEU A 62 4.15 10.72 1.86
C LEU A 62 3.40 10.11 0.68
N PRO A 63 2.10 9.84 0.81
CA PRO A 63 1.25 9.46 -0.32
C PRO A 63 1.03 10.64 -1.27
N GLU A 64 0.72 10.34 -2.52
CA GLU A 64 0.37 11.34 -3.54
C GLU A 64 -1.11 11.72 -3.48
N GLU A 65 -1.94 10.74 -3.23
CA GLU A 65 -3.39 10.83 -3.35
C GLU A 65 -4.10 10.06 -2.24
N GLU A 66 -5.34 10.46 -2.00
CA GLU A 66 -6.28 9.64 -1.26
C GLU A 66 -6.69 8.44 -2.11
N GLY A 67 -6.84 7.32 -1.47
CA GLY A 67 -7.24 6.07 -2.10
C GLY A 67 -6.77 4.90 -1.27
N VAL A 68 -7.17 3.72 -1.67
CA VAL A 68 -6.87 2.49 -0.93
C VAL A 68 -6.34 1.42 -1.87
N VAL A 69 -5.23 0.82 -1.47
CA VAL A 69 -4.72 -0.40 -2.09
C VAL A 69 -5.06 -1.58 -1.20
N ILE A 70 -5.80 -2.54 -1.72
CA ILE A 70 -6.08 -3.82 -1.08
C ILE A 70 -5.17 -4.86 -1.73
N VAL A 71 -4.32 -5.49 -0.94
CA VAL A 71 -3.45 -6.57 -1.41
C VAL A 71 -3.77 -7.84 -0.65
N TYR A 72 -3.95 -8.94 -1.35
CA TYR A 72 -4.22 -10.20 -0.69
C TYR A 72 -3.46 -11.38 -1.31
N GLY A 73 -3.32 -12.43 -0.51
CA GLY A 73 -2.91 -13.75 -0.99
C GLY A 73 -3.96 -14.80 -0.58
N SER A 74 -4.43 -15.56 -1.56
CA SER A 74 -5.49 -16.54 -1.35
C SER A 74 -5.20 -17.85 -2.08
N MET A 75 -5.35 -18.99 -1.38
CA MET A 75 -5.23 -20.31 -2.00
C MET A 75 -6.56 -20.80 -2.58
N TYR A 76 -7.65 -20.64 -1.83
CA TYR A 76 -8.96 -21.22 -2.15
C TYR A 76 -10.07 -20.18 -2.39
N GLY A 77 -9.70 -18.90 -2.58
CA GLY A 77 -10.64 -17.83 -2.89
C GLY A 77 -11.29 -17.16 -1.66
N ASN A 78 -11.15 -17.70 -0.44
CA ASN A 78 -11.82 -17.12 0.73
C ASN A 78 -11.27 -15.74 1.09
N THR A 79 -9.95 -15.57 1.12
CA THR A 79 -9.32 -14.26 1.35
C THR A 79 -9.64 -13.27 0.23
N ALA A 80 -9.78 -13.76 -1.02
CA ALA A 80 -10.21 -12.92 -2.14
C ALA A 80 -11.63 -12.37 -1.94
N LYS A 81 -12.59 -13.20 -1.49
CA LYS A 81 -13.94 -12.73 -1.16
C LYS A 81 -13.94 -11.66 -0.08
N MET A 82 -13.08 -11.80 0.94
CA MET A 82 -12.95 -10.78 1.99
C MET A 82 -12.43 -9.45 1.41
N ALA A 83 -11.44 -9.49 0.53
CA ALA A 83 -10.93 -8.31 -0.17
C ALA A 83 -12.02 -7.59 -0.99
N GLU A 84 -12.88 -8.36 -1.66
CA GLU A 84 -14.02 -7.82 -2.42
C GLU A 84 -15.08 -7.16 -1.53
N ILE A 85 -15.36 -7.75 -0.34
CA ILE A 85 -16.29 -7.16 0.65
C ILE A 85 -15.76 -5.79 1.10
N ILE A 86 -14.49 -5.73 1.51
CA ILE A 86 -13.85 -4.49 1.95
C ILE A 86 -13.85 -3.46 0.81
N GLY A 87 -13.49 -3.86 -0.41
CA GLY A 87 -13.44 -2.97 -1.57
C GLY A 87 -14.81 -2.38 -1.93
N ARG A 88 -15.87 -3.18 -1.87
CA ARG A 88 -17.26 -2.70 -2.11
C ARG A 88 -17.68 -1.69 -1.05
N GLU A 89 -17.40 -1.97 0.23
CA GLU A 89 -17.76 -1.05 1.30
C GLU A 89 -16.97 0.26 1.21
N LEU A 90 -15.66 0.24 0.89
CA LEU A 90 -14.88 1.46 0.63
C LEU A 90 -15.51 2.34 -0.45
N ASN A 91 -15.95 1.74 -1.56
CA ASN A 91 -16.64 2.46 -2.62
C ASN A 91 -18.00 3.02 -2.13
N ALA A 92 -18.76 2.26 -1.33
CA ALA A 92 -20.00 2.73 -0.73
C ALA A 92 -19.80 3.92 0.22
N GLN A 93 -18.67 3.97 0.92
CA GLN A 93 -18.24 5.09 1.77
C GLN A 93 -17.66 6.28 0.96
N GLY A 94 -17.67 6.24 -0.37
CA GLY A 94 -17.25 7.33 -1.24
C GLY A 94 -15.76 7.42 -1.53
N ILE A 95 -14.98 6.37 -1.24
CA ILE A 95 -13.58 6.29 -1.69
C ILE A 95 -13.57 5.92 -3.18
N LYS A 96 -13.13 6.84 -4.02
CA LYS A 96 -13.18 6.70 -5.50
C LYS A 96 -12.06 5.81 -6.04
N GLU A 97 -10.88 5.87 -5.44
CA GLU A 97 -9.71 5.14 -5.89
C GLU A 97 -9.47 3.92 -4.97
N VAL A 98 -10.03 2.78 -5.36
CA VAL A 98 -9.82 1.48 -4.71
C VAL A 98 -9.19 0.53 -5.70
N LYS A 99 -7.99 0.05 -5.38
CA LYS A 99 -7.24 -0.91 -6.20
C LYS A 99 -7.13 -2.24 -5.44
N ILE A 100 -7.47 -3.34 -6.09
CA ILE A 100 -7.43 -4.68 -5.47
C ILE A 100 -6.44 -5.56 -6.25
N TYR A 101 -5.46 -6.13 -5.55
CA TYR A 101 -4.42 -6.95 -6.14
C TYR A 101 -4.29 -8.32 -5.47
N ASP A 102 -4.28 -9.36 -6.28
CA ASP A 102 -3.83 -10.70 -5.89
C ASP A 102 -2.30 -10.75 -6.01
N ALA A 103 -1.61 -10.84 -4.87
CA ALA A 103 -0.16 -10.93 -4.82
C ALA A 103 0.41 -12.18 -5.50
N SER A 104 -0.44 -13.19 -5.80
CA SER A 104 -0.04 -14.38 -6.53
C SER A 104 -0.03 -14.19 -8.04
N LYS A 105 -0.72 -13.15 -8.54
CA LYS A 105 -0.97 -12.93 -9.97
C LYS A 105 -0.36 -11.62 -10.49
N THR A 106 -0.09 -10.68 -9.59
CA THR A 106 0.42 -9.36 -9.95
C THR A 106 1.87 -9.23 -9.53
N ASP A 107 2.73 -8.80 -10.45
CA ASP A 107 4.12 -8.49 -10.11
C ASP A 107 4.18 -7.40 -9.03
N HIS A 108 4.96 -7.65 -7.98
CA HIS A 108 5.03 -6.78 -6.81
C HIS A 108 5.47 -5.36 -7.13
N SER A 109 6.18 -5.13 -8.24
CA SER A 109 6.59 -3.78 -8.62
C SER A 109 5.41 -2.86 -8.94
N PHE A 110 4.32 -3.39 -9.46
CA PHE A 110 3.08 -2.64 -9.66
C PHE A 110 2.38 -2.37 -8.34
N ILE A 111 2.29 -3.39 -7.47
CA ILE A 111 1.64 -3.26 -6.15
C ILE A 111 2.36 -2.20 -5.31
N VAL A 112 3.70 -2.23 -5.28
CA VAL A 112 4.52 -1.25 -4.54
C VAL A 112 4.31 0.16 -5.08
N ALA A 113 4.22 0.35 -6.40
CA ALA A 113 3.93 1.65 -6.99
C ALA A 113 2.61 2.24 -6.50
N GLU A 114 1.55 1.42 -6.44
CA GLU A 114 0.25 1.85 -5.93
C GLU A 114 0.28 2.13 -4.42
N ILE A 115 1.00 1.32 -3.63
CA ILE A 115 1.18 1.56 -2.19
C ILE A 115 1.93 2.89 -1.95
N TRP A 116 2.86 3.25 -2.85
CA TRP A 116 3.54 4.56 -2.77
C TRP A 116 2.59 5.71 -3.03
N LYS A 117 1.67 5.51 -3.97
CA LYS A 117 0.72 6.52 -4.41
C LYS A 117 -0.37 6.80 -3.38
N TYR A 118 -0.96 5.77 -2.78
CA TYR A 118 -2.17 5.90 -1.98
C TYR A 118 -1.93 5.86 -0.47
N LYS A 119 -2.77 6.60 0.28
CA LYS A 119 -2.70 6.72 1.74
C LYS A 119 -3.20 5.46 2.47
N GLY A 120 -4.28 4.86 1.97
CA GLY A 120 -4.90 3.68 2.56
C GLY A 120 -4.26 2.39 2.05
N LEU A 121 -4.01 1.46 2.96
CA LEU A 121 -3.49 0.13 2.66
C LEU A 121 -4.32 -0.90 3.41
N VAL A 122 -4.72 -1.97 2.73
CA VAL A 122 -5.37 -3.11 3.35
C VAL A 122 -4.62 -4.36 2.91
N ILE A 123 -4.15 -5.16 3.86
CA ILE A 123 -3.36 -6.36 3.55
C ILE A 123 -4.08 -7.60 4.09
N GLY A 124 -4.26 -8.58 3.21
CA GLY A 124 -4.89 -9.85 3.52
C GLY A 124 -4.01 -11.05 3.21
N SER A 125 -4.05 -12.06 4.09
CA SER A 125 -3.33 -13.32 3.86
C SER A 125 -4.13 -14.51 4.36
N CYS A 126 -4.20 -15.58 3.56
CA CYS A 126 -4.48 -16.88 4.14
C CYS A 126 -3.27 -17.37 4.95
N ALA A 127 -3.53 -18.12 6.03
CA ALA A 127 -2.46 -18.75 6.78
C ALA A 127 -1.84 -19.91 5.98
N HIS A 128 -0.52 -19.98 5.96
CA HIS A 128 0.25 -21.05 5.35
C HIS A 128 1.41 -21.44 6.27
N ASN A 129 1.43 -22.69 6.71
CA ASN A 129 2.45 -23.19 7.66
C ASN A 129 2.66 -22.29 8.88
N ASN A 130 1.56 -21.88 9.53
CA ASN A 130 1.54 -20.95 10.68
C ASN A 130 2.17 -19.57 10.42
N SER A 131 2.20 -19.13 9.16
CA SER A 131 2.82 -17.88 8.72
C SER A 131 1.96 -17.20 7.67
N VAL A 132 2.44 -16.03 7.21
CA VAL A 132 1.91 -15.33 6.05
C VAL A 132 2.08 -16.18 4.78
N TYR A 133 1.11 -16.12 3.89
CA TYR A 133 1.17 -16.81 2.62
C TYR A 133 2.41 -16.39 1.81
N PRO A 134 3.18 -17.36 1.23
CA PRO A 134 4.47 -17.10 0.57
C PRO A 134 4.44 -16.09 -0.56
N LYS A 135 3.26 -15.79 -1.14
CA LYS A 135 3.13 -14.76 -2.17
C LYS A 135 2.94 -13.34 -1.62
N VAL A 136 2.57 -13.22 -0.34
CA VAL A 136 2.44 -11.92 0.36
C VAL A 136 3.72 -11.57 1.10
N GLN A 137 4.39 -12.55 1.67
CA GLN A 137 5.58 -12.36 2.53
C GLN A 137 6.71 -11.53 1.89
N PRO A 138 7.11 -11.73 0.62
CA PRO A 138 8.14 -10.90 -0.01
C PRO A 138 7.73 -9.44 -0.16
N LEU A 139 6.43 -9.17 -0.33
CA LEU A 139 5.93 -7.79 -0.37
C LEU A 139 6.10 -7.11 0.99
N LEU A 140 5.71 -7.78 2.09
CA LEU A 140 5.90 -7.24 3.45
C LEU A 140 7.37 -6.94 3.71
N HIS A 141 8.27 -7.89 3.44
CA HIS A 141 9.71 -7.71 3.61
C HIS A 141 10.25 -6.53 2.79
N LYS A 142 9.75 -6.34 1.57
CA LYS A 142 10.14 -5.22 0.71
C LYS A 142 9.72 -3.88 1.31
N LEU A 143 8.48 -3.78 1.81
CA LEU A 143 7.95 -2.58 2.45
C LEU A 143 8.68 -2.25 3.77
N GLU A 144 9.06 -3.26 4.55
CA GLU A 144 9.91 -3.12 5.74
C GLU A 144 11.28 -2.54 5.38
N ASN A 145 11.95 -3.10 4.37
CA ASN A 145 13.25 -2.63 3.90
C ASN A 145 13.25 -1.18 3.43
N TYR A 146 12.10 -0.69 2.94
CA TYR A 146 11.92 0.70 2.55
C TYR A 146 11.58 1.61 3.71
N GLY A 147 11.22 1.05 4.88
CA GLY A 147 10.76 1.80 6.03
C GLY A 147 9.46 2.54 5.72
N LEU A 148 8.49 1.86 5.06
CA LEU A 148 7.20 2.45 4.72
C LEU A 148 6.56 3.11 5.94
N LYS A 149 6.03 4.32 5.76
CA LYS A 149 5.35 5.08 6.83
C LYS A 149 4.22 5.94 6.25
N ASN A 150 3.52 6.64 7.13
CA ASN A 150 2.44 7.56 6.74
C ASN A 150 1.30 6.86 6.00
N ARG A 151 0.94 5.65 6.44
CA ARG A 151 -0.18 4.88 5.88
C ARG A 151 -1.15 4.44 6.96
N TYR A 152 -2.42 4.42 6.62
CA TYR A 152 -3.47 3.74 7.38
C TYR A 152 -3.57 2.29 6.92
N LEU A 153 -3.59 1.35 7.86
CA LEU A 153 -3.55 -0.08 7.56
C LEU A 153 -4.76 -0.82 8.11
N GLY A 154 -5.49 -1.50 7.23
CA GLY A 154 -6.45 -2.54 7.56
C GLY A 154 -5.83 -3.94 7.40
N ILE A 155 -6.17 -4.87 8.28
CA ILE A 155 -5.61 -6.23 8.27
C ILE A 155 -6.72 -7.26 8.28
N PHE A 156 -6.63 -8.25 7.38
CA PHE A 156 -7.57 -9.36 7.35
C PHE A 156 -6.90 -10.66 6.91
N GLY A 157 -7.56 -11.79 7.16
CA GLY A 157 -7.02 -13.07 6.72
C GLY A 157 -7.92 -14.25 6.99
N THR A 158 -7.50 -15.40 6.48
CA THR A 158 -8.20 -16.68 6.68
C THR A 158 -7.26 -17.72 7.24
N MET A 159 -7.81 -18.60 8.06
CA MET A 159 -7.12 -19.80 8.56
C MET A 159 -8.05 -21.02 8.48
N MET A 160 -7.51 -22.23 8.69
CA MET A 160 -8.30 -23.45 8.86
C MET A 160 -8.16 -24.01 10.27
N TRP A 161 -7.00 -24.51 10.64
CA TRP A 161 -6.72 -25.11 11.96
C TRP A 161 -5.72 -24.30 12.78
N SER A 162 -4.87 -23.51 12.16
CA SER A 162 -3.95 -22.60 12.83
C SER A 162 -3.83 -21.31 12.05
N GLY A 163 -3.73 -20.18 12.75
CA GLY A 163 -3.52 -18.86 12.19
C GLY A 163 -2.07 -18.63 11.75
N GLY A 164 -1.72 -17.36 11.63
CA GLY A 164 -0.35 -16.92 11.29
C GLY A 164 -0.31 -15.90 10.18
N GLY A 165 -1.32 -15.89 9.30
CA GLY A 165 -1.46 -14.88 8.23
C GLY A 165 -1.65 -13.48 8.81
N VAL A 166 -2.69 -13.29 9.62
CA VAL A 166 -3.00 -12.02 10.29
C VAL A 166 -1.88 -11.63 11.25
N ARG A 167 -1.48 -12.53 12.15
CA ARG A 167 -0.40 -12.27 13.11
C ARG A 167 0.91 -11.84 12.45
N GLY A 168 1.25 -12.39 11.29
CA GLY A 168 2.46 -11.98 10.56
C GLY A 168 2.34 -10.58 9.96
N ILE A 169 1.14 -10.17 9.53
CA ILE A 169 0.89 -8.81 9.05
C ILE A 169 0.89 -7.81 10.23
N GLU A 170 0.34 -8.19 11.39
CA GLU A 170 0.43 -7.37 12.62
C GLU A 170 1.89 -7.17 13.06
N ALA A 171 2.71 -8.23 13.03
CA ALA A 171 4.13 -8.12 13.34
C ALA A 171 4.85 -7.17 12.37
N PHE A 172 4.54 -7.22 11.10
CA PHE A 172 5.02 -6.26 10.09
C PHE A 172 4.60 -4.82 10.46
N ALA A 173 3.32 -4.59 10.78
CA ALA A 173 2.83 -3.27 11.15
C ALA A 173 3.53 -2.70 12.40
N ASN A 174 3.70 -3.54 13.42
CA ASN A 174 4.36 -3.18 14.67
C ASN A 174 5.87 -2.91 14.50
N GLY A 175 6.51 -3.48 13.48
CA GLY A 175 7.91 -3.22 13.12
C GLY A 175 8.14 -1.87 12.45
N LEU A 176 7.09 -1.20 11.97
CA LEU A 176 7.17 0.04 11.20
C LEU A 176 6.66 1.25 12.00
N LYS A 177 7.45 2.32 12.01
CA LYS A 177 7.03 3.60 12.59
C LYS A 177 6.16 4.37 11.59
N GLY A 178 4.98 4.83 12.03
CA GLY A 178 4.10 5.66 11.21
C GLY A 178 3.18 4.86 10.27
N ILE A 179 2.96 3.60 10.57
CA ILE A 179 1.82 2.82 10.10
C ILE A 179 0.78 2.82 11.23
N GLU A 180 -0.42 3.23 10.93
CA GLU A 180 -1.55 3.23 11.88
C GLU A 180 -2.51 2.11 11.50
N VAL A 181 -2.65 1.10 12.35
CA VAL A 181 -3.68 0.06 12.20
C VAL A 181 -5.02 0.67 12.66
N ILE A 182 -5.98 0.78 11.74
CA ILE A 182 -7.18 1.62 11.93
C ILE A 182 -8.39 0.86 12.50
N ALA A 183 -8.35 -0.44 12.54
CA ALA A 183 -9.43 -1.30 13.06
C ALA A 183 -8.86 -2.61 13.59
N GLU A 184 -9.66 -3.30 14.39
CA GLU A 184 -9.31 -4.66 14.85
C GLU A 184 -9.09 -5.58 13.64
N PRO A 185 -7.96 -6.30 13.58
CA PRO A 185 -7.70 -7.28 12.52
C PRO A 185 -8.76 -8.37 12.46
N VAL A 186 -9.15 -8.80 11.26
CA VAL A 186 -10.18 -9.80 11.05
C VAL A 186 -9.56 -11.11 10.56
N GLU A 187 -9.54 -12.14 11.40
CA GLU A 187 -9.17 -13.50 10.98
C GLU A 187 -10.41 -14.40 10.97
N VAL A 188 -10.64 -15.10 9.86
CA VAL A 188 -11.83 -15.93 9.64
C VAL A 188 -11.42 -17.38 9.42
N LYS A 189 -12.14 -18.31 10.05
CA LYS A 189 -11.95 -19.74 9.82
C LYS A 189 -12.74 -20.20 8.59
N GLY A 190 -12.01 -20.50 7.51
CA GLY A 190 -12.59 -20.94 6.23
C GLY A 190 -13.26 -19.82 5.45
N THR A 191 -14.50 -20.03 5.01
CA THR A 191 -15.28 -19.05 4.26
C THR A 191 -15.90 -18.01 5.21
N PRO A 192 -15.83 -16.70 4.90
CA PRO A 192 -16.49 -15.68 5.70
C PRO A 192 -18.00 -15.89 5.78
N LYS A 193 -18.55 -15.75 6.98
CA LYS A 193 -19.97 -15.85 7.30
C LYS A 193 -20.59 -14.46 7.44
N VAL A 194 -21.88 -14.38 7.68
CA VAL A 194 -22.62 -13.11 7.80
C VAL A 194 -22.05 -12.23 8.90
N GLU A 195 -21.71 -12.82 10.05
CA GLU A 195 -21.08 -12.08 11.16
C GLU A 195 -19.70 -11.51 10.82
N ASP A 196 -18.95 -12.20 9.95
CA ASP A 196 -17.62 -11.74 9.51
C ASP A 196 -17.72 -10.57 8.51
N VAL A 197 -18.81 -10.52 7.74
CA VAL A 197 -19.05 -9.43 6.78
C VAL A 197 -19.07 -8.08 7.50
N ALA A 198 -19.80 -7.96 8.59
CA ALA A 198 -19.89 -6.71 9.36
C ALA A 198 -18.52 -6.26 9.90
N ARG A 199 -17.66 -7.20 10.32
CA ARG A 199 -16.30 -6.92 10.80
C ARG A 199 -15.39 -6.45 9.66
N LEU A 200 -15.50 -7.04 8.47
CA LEU A 200 -14.76 -6.64 7.28
C LEU A 200 -15.19 -5.25 6.78
N GLU A 201 -16.50 -5.00 6.76
CA GLU A 201 -17.04 -3.69 6.44
C GLU A 201 -16.59 -2.61 7.43
N ASN A 202 -16.43 -2.97 8.72
CA ASN A 202 -15.91 -2.05 9.72
C ASN A 202 -14.47 -1.59 9.39
N ILE A 203 -13.58 -2.48 8.90
CA ILE A 203 -12.25 -2.08 8.41
C ILE A 203 -12.38 -0.98 7.34
N ALA A 204 -13.30 -1.17 6.40
CA ALA A 204 -13.52 -0.22 5.32
C ALA A 204 -14.06 1.13 5.83
N ARG A 205 -15.03 1.12 6.76
CA ARG A 205 -15.63 2.33 7.34
C ARG A 205 -14.62 3.14 8.14
N GLU A 206 -13.84 2.49 9.01
CA GLU A 206 -12.79 3.17 9.78
C GLU A 206 -11.72 3.77 8.87
N LEU A 207 -11.30 3.03 7.85
CA LEU A 207 -10.32 3.52 6.88
C LEU A 207 -10.87 4.72 6.08
N ALA A 208 -12.11 4.63 5.60
CA ALA A 208 -12.76 5.70 4.87
C ALA A 208 -12.94 6.94 5.75
N ALA A 209 -13.37 6.78 7.01
CA ALA A 209 -13.52 7.89 7.94
C ALA A 209 -12.20 8.64 8.17
N LYS A 210 -11.08 7.92 8.35
CA LYS A 210 -9.75 8.51 8.49
C LYS A 210 -9.34 9.29 7.24
N LEU A 211 -9.52 8.70 6.05
CA LEU A 211 -9.17 9.36 4.78
C LEU A 211 -10.00 10.61 4.52
N ILE A 212 -11.31 10.56 4.80
CA ILE A 212 -12.21 11.70 4.60
C ILE A 212 -11.92 12.82 5.60
N ALA A 213 -11.56 12.49 6.83
CA ALA A 213 -11.22 13.49 7.85
C ALA A 213 -9.94 14.30 7.48
N GLU A 214 -9.01 13.74 6.73
CA GLU A 214 -7.82 14.44 6.25
C GLU A 214 -8.10 15.41 5.07
N ARG A 215 -9.31 15.37 4.45
CA ARG A 215 -9.72 16.31 3.39
C ARG A 215 -10.05 17.71 3.90
N ASN A 216 -10.41 17.81 5.19
CA ASN A 216 -10.87 19.04 5.84
C ASN A 216 -9.73 19.66 6.67
#